data_90dae7a9e653a8d5f8ef0e447358bc9a
#
_entry.id   90dae7a9e653a8d5f8ef0e447358bc9a
#
_cell.length_a   1.000
_cell.length_b   1.000
_cell.length_c   1.000
_cell.angle_alpha   90.00
_cell.angle_beta   90.00
_cell.angle_gamma   90.00
#
_symmetry.space_group_name_H-M   'P 1'
#
loop_
_entity.id
_entity.type
_entity.pdbx_description
1 polymer ?
#
loop_
_entity_poly.entity_id
_entity_poly.type
_entity_poly.pdbx_seq_one_letter_code
_entity_poly.pdbx_strand_id
1 'polypeptide(L)'
;IIYQNLYVGAVMCGQILLPEADKAHIEKIFSEKSAVDFAENAKAYYDKLTIMSKADLDANISLINYLCNYRLSNVLSQSGNGALPENQTFRRINKNASIIQPAINYINENYTSPVKLQTLASMCDVSASYFSKLFKKVTGENLIEHLNRLRIERGKNELLTTNKSVQTIAKEIGFDDSGYFIKVFKGEVGCTPSAFRDLNSF
;
A
#
# COMPACT_ATOMS: atom_id res chain seq x y z
N ILE A 1 -1.34 8.81 -5.80
CA ILE A 1 -0.35 9.34 -6.75
C ILE A 1 0.77 9.95 -5.94
N ILE A 2 1.97 9.49 -6.16
CA ILE A 2 3.19 9.99 -5.52
C ILE A 2 4.08 10.58 -6.63
N TYR A 3 4.46 11.84 -6.48
CA TYR A 3 5.37 12.53 -7.39
C TYR A 3 6.56 13.06 -6.62
N GLN A 4 7.79 12.74 -7.03
CA GLN A 4 9.04 13.07 -6.31
C GLN A 4 8.95 12.76 -4.80
N ASN A 5 8.45 11.58 -4.46
CA ASN A 5 8.18 11.11 -3.10
C ASN A 5 7.14 11.95 -2.32
N LEU A 6 6.40 12.83 -2.95
CA LEU A 6 5.32 13.60 -2.34
C LEU A 6 3.96 12.99 -2.68
N TYR A 7 3.11 12.78 -1.67
CA TYR A 7 1.72 12.39 -1.90
C TYR A 7 0.94 13.57 -2.50
N VAL A 8 0.52 13.41 -3.74
CA VAL A 8 -0.17 14.47 -4.50
C VAL A 8 -1.68 14.26 -4.53
N GLY A 9 -2.11 13.02 -4.41
CA GLY A 9 -3.53 12.68 -4.42
C GLY A 9 -3.78 11.20 -4.64
N ALA A 10 -5.05 10.82 -4.67
CA ALA A 10 -5.50 9.48 -5.00
C ALA A 10 -6.42 9.52 -6.23
N VAL A 11 -6.30 8.53 -7.08
CA VAL A 11 -7.28 8.26 -8.13
C VAL A 11 -8.16 7.11 -7.63
N MET A 12 -9.45 7.36 -7.52
CA MET A 12 -10.42 6.31 -7.23
C MET A 12 -10.78 5.63 -8.57
N CYS A 13 -10.36 4.40 -8.75
CA CYS A 13 -10.83 3.54 -9.82
C CYS A 13 -12.18 2.94 -9.41
N GLY A 14 -13.06 2.72 -10.38
CA GLY A 14 -14.36 2.10 -10.14
C GLY A 14 -14.25 0.69 -9.55
N GLN A 15 -15.36 0.13 -9.13
CA GLN A 15 -15.41 -1.21 -8.56
C GLN A 15 -15.04 -2.25 -9.63
N ILE A 16 -14.08 -3.12 -9.30
CA ILE A 16 -13.54 -4.16 -10.18
C ILE A 16 -13.66 -5.48 -9.42
N LEU A 17 -14.10 -6.53 -10.10
CA LEU A 17 -14.07 -7.90 -9.58
C LEU A 17 -12.74 -8.56 -9.95
N LEU A 18 -12.04 -9.09 -8.97
CA LEU A 18 -10.92 -9.98 -9.15
C LEU A 18 -11.40 -11.43 -9.33
N PRO A 19 -10.59 -12.33 -9.91
CA PRO A 19 -11.10 -13.60 -10.46
C PRO A 19 -11.72 -14.56 -9.45
N GLU A 20 -12.44 -15.48 -9.96
CA GLU A 20 -13.19 -16.67 -9.48
C GLU A 20 -13.31 -16.95 -7.97
N ALA A 21 -12.29 -16.81 -7.14
CA ALA A 21 -12.36 -17.04 -5.70
C ALA A 21 -13.26 -16.03 -4.97
N ASP A 22 -13.27 -14.79 -5.43
CA ASP A 22 -14.11 -13.73 -4.89
C ASP A 22 -15.57 -13.89 -5.33
N LYS A 23 -15.78 -14.43 -6.54
CA LYS A 23 -17.12 -14.66 -7.08
C LYS A 23 -17.91 -15.65 -6.25
N ALA A 24 -17.31 -16.79 -5.90
CA ALA A 24 -17.95 -17.80 -5.05
C ALA A 24 -18.28 -17.26 -3.64
N HIS A 25 -17.41 -16.43 -3.07
CA HIS A 25 -17.63 -15.79 -1.78
C HIS A 25 -18.77 -14.78 -1.82
N ILE A 26 -18.83 -13.97 -2.86
CA ILE A 26 -19.88 -12.96 -3.06
C ILE A 26 -21.22 -13.61 -3.36
N GLU A 27 -21.28 -14.65 -4.19
CA GLU A 27 -22.48 -15.43 -4.44
C GLU A 27 -23.02 -16.07 -3.15
N LYS A 28 -22.13 -16.54 -2.27
CA LYS A 28 -22.51 -17.05 -0.95
C LYS A 28 -23.13 -15.96 -0.08
N ILE A 29 -22.56 -14.75 -0.06
CA ILE A 29 -23.12 -13.60 0.68
C ILE A 29 -24.52 -13.24 0.18
N PHE A 30 -24.76 -13.26 -1.12
CA PHE A 30 -26.08 -13.00 -1.71
C PHE A 30 -27.10 -14.09 -1.36
N SER A 31 -26.68 -15.34 -1.24
CA SER A 31 -27.54 -16.46 -0.87
C SER A 31 -27.91 -16.49 0.63
N GLU A 32 -27.05 -15.98 1.50
CA GLU A 32 -27.23 -16.01 2.96
C GLU A 32 -28.04 -14.83 3.53
N LYS A 33 -28.20 -13.74 2.79
CA LYS A 33 -28.93 -12.54 3.25
C LYS A 33 -30.35 -12.49 2.66
N SER A 34 -31.33 -12.80 3.49
CA SER A 34 -32.76 -12.82 3.19
C SER A 34 -33.44 -11.44 3.14
N ALA A 35 -32.79 -10.42 2.57
CA ALA A 35 -33.43 -9.14 2.24
C ALA A 35 -33.61 -9.07 0.71
N VAL A 36 -34.74 -9.57 0.26
CA VAL A 36 -35.05 -9.84 -1.16
C VAL A 36 -34.84 -8.62 -2.08
N ASP A 37 -35.29 -7.44 -1.69
CA ASP A 37 -35.16 -6.23 -2.52
C ASP A 37 -33.70 -5.70 -2.64
N PHE A 38 -32.89 -5.84 -1.60
CA PHE A 38 -31.51 -5.40 -1.64
C PHE A 38 -30.63 -6.36 -2.46
N ALA A 39 -30.92 -7.66 -2.37
CA ALA A 39 -30.15 -8.70 -3.07
C ALA A 39 -30.32 -8.62 -4.59
N GLU A 40 -31.55 -8.37 -5.11
CA GLU A 40 -31.79 -8.26 -6.55
C GLU A 40 -31.12 -7.02 -7.17
N ASN A 41 -31.22 -5.87 -6.51
CA ASN A 41 -30.56 -4.66 -6.97
C ASN A 41 -29.02 -4.78 -6.89
N ALA A 42 -28.49 -5.30 -5.79
CA ALA A 42 -27.07 -5.51 -5.62
C ALA A 42 -26.51 -6.51 -6.64
N LYS A 43 -27.24 -7.59 -6.96
CA LYS A 43 -26.87 -8.56 -7.99
C LYS A 43 -26.81 -7.93 -9.38
N ALA A 44 -27.79 -7.09 -9.74
CA ALA A 44 -27.82 -6.39 -11.01
C ALA A 44 -26.64 -5.42 -11.20
N TYR A 45 -26.13 -4.82 -10.12
CA TYR A 45 -24.89 -4.03 -10.15
C TYR A 45 -23.65 -4.92 -10.22
N TYR A 46 -23.61 -6.02 -9.48
CA TYR A 46 -22.52 -6.98 -9.48
C TYR A 46 -22.29 -7.58 -10.87
N ASP A 47 -23.35 -7.98 -11.58
CA ASP A 47 -23.27 -8.56 -12.92
C ASP A 47 -22.77 -7.56 -13.98
N LYS A 48 -22.79 -6.26 -13.68
CA LYS A 48 -22.25 -5.18 -14.53
C LYS A 48 -20.79 -4.84 -14.23
N LEU A 49 -20.20 -5.40 -13.17
CA LEU A 49 -18.80 -5.12 -12.83
C LEU A 49 -17.86 -5.75 -13.84
N THR A 50 -16.85 -5.01 -14.22
CA THR A 50 -15.80 -5.52 -15.12
C THR A 50 -14.91 -6.50 -14.36
N ILE A 51 -14.79 -7.72 -14.87
CA ILE A 51 -13.83 -8.70 -14.36
C ILE A 51 -12.48 -8.36 -14.96
N MET A 52 -11.48 -8.17 -14.12
CA MET A 52 -10.12 -7.83 -14.54
C MET A 52 -9.14 -8.71 -13.79
N SER A 53 -8.14 -9.23 -14.49
CA SER A 53 -7.06 -9.97 -13.81
C SER A 53 -6.25 -9.03 -12.92
N LYS A 54 -5.62 -9.58 -11.87
CA LYS A 54 -4.75 -8.80 -11.00
C LYS A 54 -3.60 -8.15 -11.78
N ALA A 55 -3.06 -8.86 -12.76
CA ALA A 55 -1.99 -8.33 -13.62
C ALA A 55 -2.45 -7.12 -14.45
N ASP A 56 -3.65 -7.17 -15.01
CA ASP A 56 -4.23 -6.05 -15.75
C ASP A 56 -4.54 -4.87 -14.82
N LEU A 57 -5.01 -5.14 -13.60
CA LEU A 57 -5.23 -4.11 -12.60
C LEU A 57 -3.93 -3.41 -12.22
N ASP A 58 -2.86 -4.18 -11.94
CA ASP A 58 -1.55 -3.64 -11.59
C ASP A 58 -0.93 -2.85 -12.76
N ALA A 59 -1.11 -3.33 -14.00
CA ALA A 59 -0.69 -2.62 -15.22
C ALA A 59 -1.44 -1.29 -15.39
N ASN A 60 -2.76 -1.29 -15.18
CA ASN A 60 -3.58 -0.07 -15.26
C ASN A 60 -3.22 0.93 -14.16
N ILE A 61 -2.98 0.47 -12.93
CA ILE A 61 -2.51 1.32 -11.83
C ILE A 61 -1.16 1.94 -12.17
N SER A 62 -0.23 1.16 -12.73
CA SER A 62 1.08 1.62 -13.16
C SER A 62 0.98 2.66 -14.27
N LEU A 63 0.11 2.44 -15.25
CA LEU A 63 -0.14 3.38 -16.34
C LEU A 63 -0.76 4.70 -15.81
N ILE A 64 -1.74 4.61 -14.92
CA ILE A 64 -2.36 5.79 -14.30
C ILE A 64 -1.30 6.60 -13.52
N ASN A 65 -0.47 5.92 -12.72
CA ASN A 65 0.62 6.58 -12.00
C ASN A 65 1.61 7.25 -12.96
N TYR A 66 1.99 6.59 -14.03
CA TYR A 66 2.87 7.17 -15.06
C TYR A 66 2.24 8.42 -15.71
N LEU A 67 0.98 8.34 -16.14
CA LEU A 67 0.28 9.47 -16.77
C LEU A 67 0.11 10.65 -15.81
N CYS A 68 -0.22 10.38 -14.54
CA CYS A 68 -0.33 11.42 -13.53
C CYS A 68 1.02 12.10 -13.26
N ASN A 69 2.09 11.32 -13.13
CA ASN A 69 3.43 11.87 -12.93
C ASN A 69 3.89 12.66 -14.15
N TYR A 70 3.63 12.19 -15.37
CA TYR A 70 3.95 12.91 -16.62
C TYR A 70 3.21 14.25 -16.72
N ARG A 71 1.88 14.24 -16.42
CA ARG A 71 1.09 15.48 -16.43
C ARG A 71 1.55 16.47 -15.36
N LEU A 72 1.82 15.99 -14.15
CA LEU A 72 2.35 16.84 -13.07
C LEU A 72 3.69 17.44 -13.45
N SER A 73 4.62 16.67 -14.02
CA SER A 73 5.91 17.15 -14.49
C SER A 73 5.75 18.28 -15.51
N ASN A 74 4.84 18.09 -16.48
CA ASN A 74 4.59 19.10 -17.53
C ASN A 74 3.95 20.37 -16.96
N VAL A 75 2.97 20.24 -16.07
CA VAL A 75 2.31 21.40 -15.45
C VAL A 75 3.31 22.20 -14.59
N LEU A 76 4.14 21.51 -13.80
CA LEU A 76 5.16 22.17 -12.98
C LEU A 76 6.29 22.80 -13.79
N SER A 77 6.64 22.20 -14.93
CA SER A 77 7.68 22.75 -15.84
C SER A 77 7.17 23.97 -16.61
N GLN A 78 5.89 24.04 -16.93
CA GLN A 78 5.29 25.17 -17.65
C GLN A 78 4.94 26.34 -16.73
N SER A 79 4.68 26.07 -15.45
CA SER A 79 4.45 27.10 -14.44
C SER A 79 5.79 27.57 -13.90
N GLY A 80 6.42 28.52 -14.57
CA GLY A 80 7.72 29.11 -14.18
C GLY A 80 7.78 29.71 -12.76
N ASN A 81 6.71 29.59 -11.99
CA ASN A 81 6.59 29.79 -10.56
C ASN A 81 5.57 28.76 -10.05
N GLY A 82 6.04 27.62 -9.59
CA GLY A 82 5.30 26.43 -9.17
C GLY A 82 4.13 26.59 -8.18
N ALA A 83 3.17 27.41 -8.48
CA ALA A 83 1.96 27.56 -7.71
C ALA A 83 0.88 26.62 -8.26
N LEU A 84 0.77 25.46 -7.65
CA LEU A 84 -0.50 24.70 -7.66
C LEU A 84 -1.62 25.57 -7.07
N PRO A 85 -2.89 25.43 -7.54
CA PRO A 85 -3.98 26.26 -7.04
C PRO A 85 -4.03 26.23 -5.50
N GLU A 86 -4.08 27.40 -4.92
CA GLU A 86 -3.99 27.64 -3.46
C GLU A 86 -5.21 27.13 -2.71
N ASN A 87 -5.35 25.82 -2.58
CA ASN A 87 -6.25 25.26 -1.59
C ASN A 87 -5.48 25.07 -0.28
N GLN A 88 -5.90 25.73 0.79
CA GLN A 88 -5.24 25.67 2.11
C GLN A 88 -5.09 24.21 2.62
N THR A 89 -5.99 23.34 2.21
CA THR A 89 -5.93 21.90 2.51
C THR A 89 -4.73 21.23 1.80
N PHE A 90 -4.44 21.57 0.54
CA PHE A 90 -3.30 21.07 -0.20
C PHE A 90 -1.98 21.54 0.39
N ARG A 91 -1.87 22.82 0.76
CA ARG A 91 -0.68 23.36 1.45
C ARG A 91 -0.40 22.63 2.76
N ARG A 92 -1.44 22.30 3.51
CA ARG A 92 -1.31 21.64 4.82
C ARG A 92 -0.89 20.17 4.67
N ILE A 93 -1.44 19.46 3.69
CA ILE A 93 -1.08 18.07 3.36
C ILE A 93 0.37 18.01 2.88
N ASN A 94 0.76 18.88 1.95
CA ASN A 94 2.11 18.93 1.40
C ASN A 94 3.15 19.31 2.48
N LYS A 95 2.86 20.27 3.34
CA LYS A 95 3.75 20.62 4.47
C LYS A 95 3.96 19.45 5.41
N ASN A 96 2.90 18.72 5.74
CA ASN A 96 2.98 17.56 6.64
C ASN A 96 3.76 16.41 5.99
N ALA A 97 3.54 16.14 4.70
CA ALA A 97 4.27 15.13 3.95
C ALA A 97 5.75 15.46 3.84
N SER A 98 6.10 16.74 3.55
CA SER A 98 7.50 17.16 3.44
C SER A 98 8.26 17.04 4.76
N ILE A 99 7.60 17.25 5.91
CA ILE A 99 8.24 17.09 7.22
C ILE A 99 8.67 15.65 7.45
N ILE A 100 7.84 14.65 7.11
CA ILE A 100 8.18 13.24 7.37
C ILE A 100 8.92 12.56 6.23
N GLN A 101 9.16 13.24 5.11
CA GLN A 101 9.82 12.68 3.93
C GLN A 101 11.23 12.10 4.25
N PRO A 102 12.09 12.80 5.02
CA PRO A 102 13.39 12.23 5.41
C PRO A 102 13.25 10.89 6.15
N ALA A 103 12.24 10.77 7.02
CA ALA A 103 11.98 9.54 7.75
C ALA A 103 11.50 8.42 6.83
N ILE A 104 10.62 8.71 5.86
CA ILE A 104 10.14 7.73 4.87
C ILE A 104 11.31 7.22 4.02
N ASN A 105 12.17 8.10 3.55
CA ASN A 105 13.36 7.73 2.79
C ASN A 105 14.28 6.81 3.62
N TYR A 106 14.55 7.20 4.86
CA TYR A 106 15.36 6.40 5.78
C TYR A 106 14.76 5.00 6.02
N ILE A 107 13.45 4.90 6.22
CA ILE A 107 12.75 3.61 6.39
C ILE A 107 12.94 2.73 5.15
N ASN A 108 12.75 3.29 3.94
CA ASN A 108 12.88 2.54 2.69
C ASN A 108 14.30 2.01 2.46
N GLU A 109 15.32 2.75 2.90
CA GLU A 109 16.74 2.36 2.78
C GLU A 109 17.20 1.41 3.89
N ASN A 110 16.58 1.49 5.08
CA ASN A 110 17.05 0.81 6.29
C ASN A 110 16.02 -0.17 6.87
N TYR A 111 15.03 -0.61 6.10
CA TYR A 111 13.93 -1.47 6.60
C TYR A 111 14.40 -2.80 7.18
N THR A 112 15.56 -3.32 6.78
CA THR A 112 16.13 -4.57 7.30
C THR A 112 16.72 -4.44 8.70
N SER A 113 16.96 -3.21 9.15
CA SER A 113 17.56 -2.90 10.46
C SER A 113 16.49 -2.40 11.46
N PRO A 114 16.81 -2.37 12.77
CA PRO A 114 15.92 -1.78 13.76
C PRO A 114 15.71 -0.27 13.52
N VAL A 115 14.48 0.13 13.23
CA VAL A 115 14.10 1.53 13.01
C VAL A 115 13.50 2.09 14.31
N LYS A 116 14.16 3.10 14.90
CA LYS A 116 13.72 3.71 16.16
C LYS A 116 12.94 5.00 15.91
N LEU A 117 11.79 5.13 16.59
CA LEU A 117 10.92 6.31 16.50
C LEU A 117 11.68 7.62 16.80
N GLN A 118 12.55 7.62 17.81
CA GLN A 118 13.34 8.79 18.18
C GLN A 118 14.27 9.25 17.06
N THR A 119 14.93 8.31 16.39
CA THR A 119 15.83 8.60 15.26
C THR A 119 15.06 9.28 14.14
N LEU A 120 13.90 8.75 13.78
CA LEU A 120 13.05 9.32 12.72
C LEU A 120 12.52 10.71 13.10
N ALA A 121 12.09 10.88 14.33
CA ALA A 121 11.61 12.17 14.83
C ALA A 121 12.72 13.23 14.80
N SER A 122 13.94 12.88 15.20
CA SER A 122 15.11 13.77 15.14
C SER A 122 15.46 14.14 13.70
N MET A 123 15.36 13.22 12.74
CA MET A 123 15.60 13.49 11.31
C MET A 123 14.59 14.50 10.73
N CYS A 124 13.43 14.58 11.34
CA CYS A 124 12.35 15.47 10.93
C CYS A 124 12.27 16.76 11.77
N ASP A 125 13.22 17.00 12.68
CA ASP A 125 13.26 18.14 13.63
C ASP A 125 11.97 18.30 14.46
N VAL A 126 11.39 17.17 14.89
CA VAL A 126 10.15 17.15 15.67
C VAL A 126 10.25 16.23 16.89
N SER A 127 9.33 16.40 17.86
CA SER A 127 9.23 15.47 18.98
C SER A 127 8.69 14.10 18.53
N ALA A 128 9.09 13.00 19.19
CA ALA A 128 8.62 11.66 18.88
C ALA A 128 7.10 11.52 18.95
N SER A 129 6.44 12.19 19.90
CA SER A 129 4.99 12.20 20.02
C SER A 129 4.30 12.91 18.84
N TYR A 130 4.85 14.04 18.40
CA TYR A 130 4.33 14.76 17.24
C TYR A 130 4.59 13.96 15.95
N PHE A 131 5.80 13.41 15.80
CA PHE A 131 6.15 12.55 14.66
C PHE A 131 5.16 11.39 14.52
N SER A 132 4.89 10.64 15.59
CA SER A 132 3.98 9.49 15.56
C SER A 132 2.58 9.86 15.06
N LYS A 133 2.03 10.99 15.55
CA LYS A 133 0.72 11.50 15.12
C LYS A 133 0.76 11.94 13.65
N LEU A 134 1.82 12.66 13.29
CA LEU A 134 1.99 13.19 11.93
C LEU A 134 2.19 12.05 10.91
N PHE A 135 3.02 11.07 11.25
CA PHE A 135 3.28 9.90 10.43
C PHE A 135 1.97 9.15 10.14
N LYS A 136 1.20 8.79 11.18
CA LYS A 136 -0.11 8.15 11.01
C LYS A 136 -1.09 8.98 10.19
N LYS A 137 -1.08 10.31 10.37
CA LYS A 137 -1.94 11.22 9.61
C LYS A 137 -1.60 11.24 8.12
N VAL A 138 -0.31 11.15 7.77
CA VAL A 138 0.15 11.25 6.38
C VAL A 138 0.11 9.88 5.70
N THR A 139 0.54 8.81 6.37
CA THR A 139 0.63 7.46 5.79
C THR A 139 -0.64 6.63 5.95
N GLY A 140 -1.53 7.01 6.87
CA GLY A 140 -2.73 6.26 7.25
C GLY A 140 -2.48 5.16 8.30
N GLU A 141 -1.23 4.83 8.59
CA GLU A 141 -0.82 3.72 9.45
C GLU A 141 0.25 4.14 10.46
N ASN A 142 0.45 3.37 11.53
CA ASN A 142 1.55 3.66 12.46
C ASN A 142 2.89 3.17 11.90
N LEU A 143 4.00 3.58 12.54
CA LEU A 143 5.35 3.26 12.09
C LEU A 143 5.62 1.75 12.00
N ILE A 144 5.13 0.97 12.96
CA ILE A 144 5.34 -0.48 13.02
C ILE A 144 4.55 -1.18 11.90
N GLU A 145 3.30 -0.78 11.69
CA GLU A 145 2.46 -1.26 10.59
C GLU A 145 3.12 -0.97 9.23
N HIS A 146 3.57 0.26 9.02
CA HIS A 146 4.26 0.68 7.80
C HIS A 146 5.53 -0.13 7.53
N LEU A 147 6.39 -0.28 8.54
CA LEU A 147 7.63 -1.05 8.43
C LEU A 147 7.35 -2.53 8.15
N ASN A 148 6.37 -3.11 8.85
CA ASN A 148 5.97 -4.50 8.63
C ASN A 148 5.43 -4.69 7.20
N ARG A 149 4.54 -3.83 6.73
CA ARG A 149 4.01 -3.89 5.37
C ARG A 149 5.12 -3.81 4.31
N LEU A 150 6.08 -2.89 4.48
CA LEU A 150 7.23 -2.78 3.59
C LEU A 150 8.06 -4.07 3.55
N ARG A 151 8.34 -4.65 4.74
CA ARG A 151 9.06 -5.93 4.86
C ARG A 151 8.29 -7.08 4.22
N ILE A 152 6.97 -7.14 4.41
CA ILE A 152 6.12 -8.18 3.81
C ILE A 152 6.15 -8.09 2.29
N GLU A 153 6.07 -6.88 1.71
CA GLU A 153 6.17 -6.72 0.24
C GLU A 153 7.53 -7.21 -0.30
N ARG A 154 8.62 -6.94 0.42
CA ARG A 154 9.95 -7.50 0.08
C ARG A 154 9.98 -9.02 0.24
N GLY A 155 9.38 -9.54 1.31
CA GLY A 155 9.26 -10.98 1.57
C GLY A 155 8.49 -11.73 0.50
N LYS A 156 7.39 -11.17 -0.02
CA LYS A 156 6.66 -11.73 -1.17
C LYS A 156 7.58 -11.90 -2.37
N ASN A 157 8.37 -10.88 -2.70
CA ASN A 157 9.28 -10.93 -3.82
C ASN A 157 10.34 -12.03 -3.62
N GLU A 158 10.97 -12.11 -2.43
CA GLU A 158 11.95 -13.15 -2.11
C GLU A 158 11.35 -14.58 -2.17
N LEU A 159 10.10 -14.74 -1.71
CA LEU A 159 9.39 -16.01 -1.78
C LEU A 159 9.16 -16.48 -3.20
N LEU A 160 8.91 -15.57 -4.15
CA LEU A 160 8.64 -15.87 -5.55
C LEU A 160 9.92 -16.05 -6.39
N THR A 161 10.98 -15.34 -6.04
CA THR A 161 12.20 -15.27 -6.87
C THR A 161 13.33 -16.16 -6.37
N THR A 162 13.21 -16.75 -5.15
CA THR A 162 14.27 -17.54 -4.54
C THR A 162 13.73 -18.81 -3.89
N ASN A 163 14.61 -19.81 -3.74
CA ASN A 163 14.34 -21.05 -2.99
C ASN A 163 14.79 -20.96 -1.51
N LYS A 164 15.05 -19.75 -0.98
CA LYS A 164 15.46 -19.57 0.41
C LYS A 164 14.38 -20.06 1.37
N SER A 165 14.80 -20.54 2.55
CA SER A 165 13.86 -20.92 3.60
C SER A 165 13.05 -19.71 4.08
N VAL A 166 11.84 -19.93 4.58
CA VAL A 166 11.00 -18.90 5.18
C VAL A 166 11.73 -18.18 6.33
N GLN A 167 12.52 -18.92 7.13
CA GLN A 167 13.33 -18.36 8.20
C GLN A 167 14.44 -17.46 7.70
N THR A 168 15.12 -17.86 6.62
CA THR A 168 16.18 -17.05 6.00
C THR A 168 15.60 -15.76 5.45
N ILE A 169 14.49 -15.83 4.72
CA ILE A 169 13.79 -14.66 4.18
C ILE A 169 13.37 -13.71 5.30
N ALA A 170 12.75 -14.24 6.38
CA ALA A 170 12.34 -13.43 7.52
C ALA A 170 13.50 -12.61 8.08
N LYS A 171 14.65 -13.24 8.28
CA LYS A 171 15.87 -12.59 8.80
C LYS A 171 16.42 -11.54 7.84
N GLU A 172 16.49 -11.83 6.56
CA GLU A 172 17.03 -10.92 5.53
C GLU A 172 16.16 -9.67 5.35
N ILE A 173 14.84 -9.78 5.51
CA ILE A 173 13.94 -8.64 5.44
C ILE A 173 13.76 -7.91 6.78
N GLY A 174 14.49 -8.31 7.82
CA GLY A 174 14.61 -7.60 9.09
C GLY A 174 13.67 -8.03 10.21
N PHE A 175 13.06 -9.23 10.13
CA PHE A 175 12.34 -9.81 11.27
C PHE A 175 13.30 -10.61 12.14
N ASP A 176 13.39 -10.27 13.43
CA ASP A 176 14.20 -11.01 14.40
C ASP A 176 13.62 -12.40 14.71
N ASP A 177 12.30 -12.53 14.63
CA ASP A 177 11.57 -13.77 14.89
C ASP A 177 10.75 -14.21 13.67
N SER A 178 11.00 -15.43 13.19
CA SER A 178 10.31 -15.98 12.02
C SER A 178 8.85 -16.32 12.31
N GLY A 179 8.49 -16.64 13.55
CA GLY A 179 7.11 -16.87 13.95
C GLY A 179 6.29 -15.58 13.89
N TYR A 180 6.89 -14.48 14.33
CA TYR A 180 6.28 -13.16 14.19
C TYR A 180 6.12 -12.76 12.70
N PHE A 181 7.14 -13.02 11.87
CA PHE A 181 7.02 -12.83 10.42
C PHE A 181 5.84 -13.61 9.83
N ILE A 182 5.72 -14.91 10.13
CA ILE A 182 4.62 -15.76 9.62
C ILE A 182 3.26 -15.20 10.04
N LYS A 183 3.13 -14.76 11.29
CA LYS A 183 1.89 -14.16 11.82
C LYS A 183 1.53 -12.88 11.08
N VAL A 184 2.48 -11.97 10.92
CA VAL A 184 2.26 -10.68 10.21
C VAL A 184 1.95 -10.94 8.74
N PHE A 185 2.72 -11.80 8.08
CA PHE A 185 2.51 -12.16 6.68
C PHE A 185 1.10 -12.73 6.45
N LYS A 186 0.66 -13.67 7.31
CA LYS A 186 -0.70 -14.23 7.22
C LYS A 186 -1.77 -13.17 7.44
N GLY A 187 -1.55 -12.22 8.34
CA GLY A 187 -2.48 -11.10 8.58
C GLY A 187 -2.62 -10.19 7.36
N GLU A 188 -1.52 -9.88 6.68
CA GLU A 188 -1.50 -8.96 5.53
C GLU A 188 -1.91 -9.64 4.21
N VAL A 189 -1.55 -10.92 4.02
CA VAL A 189 -1.67 -11.62 2.74
C VAL A 189 -2.83 -12.63 2.72
N GLY A 190 -3.31 -13.01 3.91
CA GLY A 190 -4.40 -14.00 4.06
C GLY A 190 -3.93 -15.46 4.13
N CYS A 191 -2.68 -15.78 3.73
CA CYS A 191 -2.12 -17.13 3.79
C CYS A 191 -0.70 -17.11 4.37
N THR A 192 -0.17 -18.30 4.72
CA THR A 192 1.21 -18.40 5.22
C THR A 192 2.23 -18.20 4.11
N PRO A 193 3.49 -17.79 4.44
CA PRO A 193 4.56 -17.63 3.44
C PRO A 193 4.80 -18.89 2.59
N SER A 194 4.76 -20.07 3.20
CA SER A 194 4.92 -21.33 2.45
C SER A 194 3.75 -21.55 1.48
N ALA A 195 2.51 -21.41 1.96
CA ALA A 195 1.34 -21.53 1.11
C ALA A 195 1.34 -20.46 -0.03
N PHE A 196 1.80 -19.26 0.25
CA PHE A 196 1.96 -18.22 -0.75
C PHE A 196 2.95 -18.61 -1.84
N ARG A 197 4.10 -19.20 -1.47
CA ARG A 197 5.06 -19.73 -2.42
C ARG A 197 4.46 -20.85 -3.26
N ASP A 198 3.83 -21.86 -2.62
CA ASP A 198 3.27 -23.02 -3.30
C ASP A 198 2.18 -22.64 -4.31
N LEU A 199 1.32 -21.68 -3.95
CA LEU A 199 0.25 -21.18 -4.82
C LEU A 199 0.77 -20.38 -6.04
N ASN A 200 1.99 -19.87 -5.98
CA ASN A 200 2.57 -19.03 -7.05
C ASN A 200 3.84 -19.68 -7.67
N SER A 201 4.18 -20.91 -7.30
CA SER A 201 5.22 -21.70 -7.99
C SER A 201 4.62 -22.30 -9.25
N PHE A 202 5.11 -21.86 -10.42
CA PHE A 202 4.81 -22.42 -11.74
C PHE A 202 5.84 -23.46 -12.13
#